data_66e8a3d3a95756fa1a588f365c0dcf15
#
_entry.id   66e8a3d3a95756fa1a588f365c0dcf15
#
_cell.length_a   1.000
_cell.length_b   1.000
_cell.length_c   1.000
_cell.angle_alpha   90.00
_cell.angle_beta   90.00
_cell.angle_gamma   90.00
#
_symmetry.space_group_name_H-M   'P 1'
#
loop_
_entity.id
_entity.type
_entity.pdbx_description
1 polymer ?
#
loop_
_entity_poly.entity_id
_entity_poly.type
_entity_poly.pdbx_seq_one_letter_code
_entity_poly.pdbx_strand_id
1 'polypeptide(L)'
;DFSKNQYVSFDSGGYVSAAAPVIAYYLDPRPWLNSRDVFQFEELSYSAEHTADGVRAILPTALRKHTDDFMRAAKESNVSAYYLAAKAAQEGTDKNGLGYEGYYNFFDIGAFKGNGNSAVVNGAIYAKEHGWDTPYKCLIGSANSIGKYYIQRGQDTVYYQKFNVTNKQSGLYGHQYMTYVAGAKQEGALRYRRTSSAQLACALTFIIPVYTSIPESIPSEPSRTGN
;
A
#
# COMPACT_ATOMS: atom_id res chain seq x y z
N ASP A 1 0.28 0.16 28.81
CA ASP A 1 -0.51 0.28 30.07
C ASP A 1 0.00 1.48 30.85
N PHE A 2 -0.75 2.57 30.83
CA PHE A 2 -0.38 3.82 31.52
C PHE A 2 -0.29 3.67 33.04
N SER A 3 -1.09 2.78 33.63
CA SER A 3 -1.08 2.55 35.08
C SER A 3 0.21 1.88 35.54
N LYS A 4 0.89 1.16 34.66
CA LYS A 4 2.12 0.41 34.94
C LYS A 4 3.34 1.00 34.28
N ASN A 5 3.18 2.08 33.50
CA ASN A 5 4.22 2.66 32.64
C ASN A 5 4.94 1.59 31.79
N GLN A 6 4.17 0.67 31.22
CA GLN A 6 4.69 -0.47 30.46
C GLN A 6 4.02 -0.57 29.09
N TYR A 7 4.78 -0.96 28.09
CA TYR A 7 4.24 -1.36 26.82
C TYR A 7 3.48 -2.68 26.96
N VAL A 8 2.25 -2.70 26.45
CA VAL A 8 1.46 -3.93 26.38
C VAL A 8 1.59 -4.48 24.97
N SER A 9 2.13 -5.68 24.84
CA SER A 9 2.23 -6.35 23.55
C SER A 9 0.84 -6.60 22.99
N PHE A 10 0.63 -6.23 21.74
CA PHE A 10 -0.62 -6.46 21.03
C PHE A 10 -0.70 -7.89 20.47
N ASP A 11 0.44 -8.44 20.07
CA ASP A 11 0.56 -9.77 19.51
C ASP A 11 1.95 -10.38 19.78
N SER A 12 2.15 -11.61 19.30
CA SER A 12 3.42 -12.34 19.43
C SER A 12 4.57 -11.75 18.59
N GLY A 13 4.28 -10.78 17.69
CA GLY A 13 5.27 -10.07 16.88
C GLY A 13 5.94 -8.91 17.60
N GLY A 14 5.56 -8.64 18.86
CA GLY A 14 6.12 -7.56 19.67
C GLY A 14 5.53 -6.18 19.36
N TYR A 15 4.44 -6.10 18.60
CA TYR A 15 3.72 -4.84 18.39
C TYR A 15 3.04 -4.38 19.68
N VAL A 16 3.08 -3.09 19.94
CA VAL A 16 2.43 -2.45 21.08
C VAL A 16 1.34 -1.50 20.62
N SER A 17 0.31 -1.33 21.44
CA SER A 17 -0.78 -0.38 21.15
C SER A 17 -0.23 1.04 21.08
N ALA A 18 -0.59 1.78 20.03
CA ALA A 18 -0.27 3.19 19.91
C ALA A 18 -1.13 4.00 20.88
N ALA A 19 -0.51 4.96 21.59
CA ALA A 19 -1.21 5.91 22.44
C ALA A 19 -2.09 6.87 21.61
N ALA A 20 -3.20 7.37 22.18
CA ALA A 20 -4.11 8.25 21.49
C ALA A 20 -3.45 9.50 20.85
N PRO A 21 -2.48 10.19 21.48
CA PRO A 21 -1.79 11.30 20.84
C PRO A 21 -0.99 10.89 19.60
N VAL A 22 -0.41 9.68 19.58
CA VAL A 22 0.31 9.14 18.44
C VAL A 22 -0.65 8.88 17.28
N ILE A 23 -1.82 8.29 17.60
CA ILE A 23 -2.86 8.06 16.58
C ILE A 23 -3.35 9.40 16.03
N ALA A 24 -3.65 10.37 16.89
CA ALA A 24 -4.11 11.70 16.49
C ALA A 24 -3.12 12.41 15.56
N TYR A 25 -1.82 12.31 15.84
CA TYR A 25 -0.78 12.89 15.01
C TYR A 25 -0.75 12.30 13.59
N TYR A 26 -0.80 10.98 13.46
CA TYR A 26 -0.78 10.33 12.14
C TYR A 26 -2.12 10.39 11.42
N LEU A 27 -3.23 10.54 12.15
CA LEU A 27 -4.57 10.70 11.60
C LEU A 27 -4.81 12.12 11.07
N ASP A 28 -4.17 13.15 11.63
CA ASP A 28 -4.29 14.52 11.13
C ASP A 28 -3.61 14.63 9.76
N PRO A 29 -4.33 15.03 8.69
CA PRO A 29 -3.73 15.12 7.36
C PRO A 29 -2.78 16.31 7.21
N ARG A 30 -2.93 17.36 8.01
CA ARG A 30 -2.24 18.65 7.83
C ARG A 30 -0.71 18.57 7.89
N PRO A 31 -0.07 17.80 8.81
CA PRO A 31 1.39 17.65 8.84
C PRO A 31 1.98 17.04 7.58
N TRP A 32 1.17 16.34 6.80
CA TRP A 32 1.60 15.54 5.66
C TRP A 32 1.36 16.20 4.30
N LEU A 33 0.87 17.44 4.26
CA LEU A 33 0.62 18.19 3.03
C LEU A 33 1.91 18.82 2.50
N ASN A 34 2.93 18.01 2.32
CA ASN A 34 4.21 18.39 1.72
C ASN A 34 4.51 17.50 0.50
N SER A 35 5.49 17.86 -0.29
CA SER A 35 5.79 17.21 -1.58
C SER A 35 6.06 15.71 -1.50
N ARG A 36 6.47 15.20 -0.34
CA ARG A 36 6.79 13.78 -0.12
C ARG A 36 5.64 13.02 0.51
N ASP A 37 5.15 13.54 1.64
CA ASP A 37 4.23 12.78 2.49
C ASP A 37 2.79 12.85 1.98
N VAL A 38 2.48 13.79 1.08
CA VAL A 38 1.18 13.89 0.39
C VAL A 38 0.85 12.64 -0.42
N PHE A 39 1.83 11.85 -0.82
CA PHE A 39 1.62 10.62 -1.57
C PHE A 39 0.83 9.53 -0.83
N GLN A 40 0.66 9.63 0.48
CA GLN A 40 -0.28 8.76 1.20
C GLN A 40 -1.74 9.03 0.83
N PHE A 41 -2.04 10.19 0.26
CA PHE A 41 -3.37 10.61 -0.20
C PHE A 41 -3.56 10.46 -1.71
N GLU A 42 -2.57 9.91 -2.44
CA GLU A 42 -2.70 9.66 -3.88
C GLU A 42 -3.88 8.73 -4.15
N GLU A 43 -4.73 9.10 -5.11
CA GLU A 43 -5.84 8.26 -5.56
C GLU A 43 -5.31 6.99 -6.23
N LEU A 44 -5.76 5.85 -5.73
CA LEU A 44 -5.29 4.52 -6.16
C LEU A 44 -6.20 3.89 -7.21
N SER A 45 -7.24 4.59 -7.65
CA SER A 45 -8.10 4.17 -8.76
C SER A 45 -7.38 4.34 -10.10
N TYR A 46 -7.84 3.63 -11.12
CA TYR A 46 -7.30 3.77 -12.47
C TYR A 46 -7.45 5.20 -12.99
N SER A 47 -6.40 5.71 -13.62
CA SER A 47 -6.41 6.95 -14.38
C SER A 47 -5.94 6.72 -15.81
N ALA A 48 -6.67 7.30 -16.78
CA ALA A 48 -6.28 7.28 -18.19
C ALA A 48 -5.02 8.15 -18.46
N GLU A 49 -4.67 9.03 -17.52
CA GLU A 49 -3.47 9.87 -17.59
C GLU A 49 -2.17 9.11 -17.27
N HIS A 50 -2.27 7.89 -16.73
CA HIS A 50 -1.09 7.07 -16.48
C HIS A 50 -0.50 6.56 -17.79
N THR A 51 0.81 6.69 -17.94
CA THR A 51 1.53 6.33 -19.17
C THR A 51 2.37 5.07 -19.00
N ALA A 52 2.58 4.35 -20.10
CA ALA A 52 3.47 3.19 -20.12
C ALA A 52 4.91 3.57 -19.74
N ASP A 53 5.38 4.75 -20.15
CA ASP A 53 6.72 5.23 -19.80
C ASP A 53 6.83 5.53 -18.30
N GLY A 54 5.79 6.08 -17.68
CA GLY A 54 5.73 6.28 -16.23
C GLY A 54 5.77 4.94 -15.49
N VAL A 55 4.98 3.96 -15.90
CA VAL A 55 5.01 2.60 -15.34
C VAL A 55 6.40 1.98 -15.49
N ARG A 56 6.98 2.05 -16.68
CA ARG A 56 8.32 1.52 -16.98
C ARG A 56 9.41 2.16 -16.12
N ALA A 57 9.28 3.45 -15.83
CA ALA A 57 10.23 4.18 -14.99
C ALA A 57 10.19 3.73 -13.52
N ILE A 58 9.01 3.33 -13.02
CA ILE A 58 8.83 2.81 -11.65
C ILE A 58 9.35 1.38 -11.53
N LEU A 59 9.11 0.57 -12.55
CA LEU A 59 9.40 -0.85 -12.51
C LEU A 59 10.90 -1.14 -12.44
N PRO A 60 11.31 -2.13 -11.63
CA PRO A 60 12.66 -2.69 -11.71
C PRO A 60 12.89 -3.25 -13.12
N THR A 61 14.15 -3.24 -13.55
CA THR A 61 14.55 -3.63 -14.91
C THR A 61 13.97 -4.98 -15.34
N ALA A 62 13.95 -5.96 -14.45
CA ALA A 62 13.42 -7.30 -14.71
C ALA A 62 11.92 -7.31 -15.09
N LEU A 63 11.13 -6.36 -14.56
CA LEU A 63 9.70 -6.28 -14.80
C LEU A 63 9.30 -5.35 -15.94
N ARG A 64 10.21 -4.55 -16.48
CA ARG A 64 9.90 -3.56 -17.54
C ARG A 64 9.32 -4.18 -18.81
N LYS A 65 9.67 -5.42 -19.10
CA LYS A 65 9.11 -6.18 -20.23
C LYS A 65 7.60 -6.47 -20.08
N HIS A 66 7.04 -6.32 -18.88
CA HIS A 66 5.63 -6.53 -18.56
C HIS A 66 4.85 -5.22 -18.43
N THR A 67 5.41 -4.08 -18.86
CA THR A 67 4.76 -2.77 -18.74
C THR A 67 3.32 -2.77 -19.28
N ASP A 68 3.09 -3.38 -20.45
CA ASP A 68 1.77 -3.44 -21.07
C ASP A 68 0.80 -4.29 -20.26
N ASP A 69 1.27 -5.37 -19.64
CA ASP A 69 0.48 -6.19 -18.72
C ASP A 69 0.06 -5.39 -17.47
N PHE A 70 0.95 -4.55 -16.93
CA PHE A 70 0.62 -3.64 -15.82
C PHE A 70 -0.46 -2.64 -16.21
N MET A 71 -0.32 -1.98 -17.37
CA MET A 71 -1.30 -1.02 -17.88
C MET A 71 -2.66 -1.66 -18.12
N ARG A 72 -2.67 -2.85 -18.71
CA ARG A 72 -3.89 -3.61 -18.98
C ARG A 72 -4.56 -4.06 -17.68
N ALA A 73 -3.83 -4.67 -16.75
CA ALA A 73 -4.37 -5.11 -15.48
C ALA A 73 -4.93 -3.95 -14.66
N ALA A 74 -4.24 -2.80 -14.64
CA ALA A 74 -4.69 -1.58 -13.99
C ALA A 74 -6.06 -1.12 -14.51
N LYS A 75 -6.21 -1.05 -15.83
CA LYS A 75 -7.47 -0.63 -16.49
C LYS A 75 -8.61 -1.60 -16.18
N GLU A 76 -8.38 -2.90 -16.30
CA GLU A 76 -9.41 -3.92 -16.12
C GLU A 76 -9.83 -4.07 -14.65
N SER A 77 -8.95 -3.82 -13.69
CA SER A 77 -9.25 -3.90 -12.26
C SER A 77 -9.66 -2.57 -11.63
N ASN A 78 -9.65 -1.49 -12.38
CA ASN A 78 -9.84 -0.12 -11.87
C ASN A 78 -8.84 0.26 -10.75
N VAL A 79 -7.57 -0.11 -10.90
CA VAL A 79 -6.49 0.19 -9.96
C VAL A 79 -5.41 1.01 -10.65
N SER A 80 -4.79 1.96 -9.94
CA SER A 80 -3.71 2.79 -10.48
C SER A 80 -2.55 1.94 -11.01
N ALA A 81 -2.17 2.14 -12.28
CA ALA A 81 -1.02 1.46 -12.88
C ALA A 81 0.29 1.80 -12.16
N TYR A 82 0.42 3.04 -11.71
CA TYR A 82 1.59 3.49 -10.94
C TYR A 82 1.64 2.86 -9.56
N TYR A 83 0.48 2.69 -8.92
CA TYR A 83 0.41 1.99 -7.63
C TYR A 83 0.81 0.52 -7.78
N LEU A 84 0.28 -0.19 -8.77
CA LEU A 84 0.68 -1.58 -9.05
C LEU A 84 2.18 -1.71 -9.31
N ALA A 85 2.73 -0.83 -10.14
CA ALA A 85 4.17 -0.84 -10.43
C ALA A 85 5.02 -0.57 -9.18
N ALA A 86 4.62 0.39 -8.34
CA ALA A 86 5.34 0.72 -7.11
C ALA A 86 5.27 -0.41 -6.08
N LYS A 87 4.10 -1.05 -5.94
CA LYS A 87 3.92 -2.22 -5.07
C LYS A 87 4.81 -3.39 -5.52
N ALA A 88 4.78 -3.76 -6.80
CA ALA A 88 5.65 -4.80 -7.33
C ALA A 88 7.14 -4.48 -7.14
N ALA A 89 7.52 -3.19 -7.25
CA ALA A 89 8.88 -2.76 -7.00
C ALA A 89 9.28 -2.78 -5.51
N GLN A 90 8.30 -2.67 -4.60
CA GLN A 90 8.50 -2.68 -3.15
C GLN A 90 8.64 -4.10 -2.61
N GLU A 91 7.78 -5.00 -3.04
CA GLU A 91 7.74 -6.40 -2.55
C GLU A 91 8.96 -7.21 -3.03
N GLY A 92 9.82 -6.59 -3.82
CA GLY A 92 11.15 -7.15 -4.09
C GLY A 92 11.11 -8.46 -4.82
N THR A 93 10.16 -8.59 -5.71
CA THR A 93 10.06 -9.70 -6.64
C THR A 93 11.41 -10.36 -6.89
N ASP A 94 11.42 -11.66 -6.98
CA ASP A 94 12.64 -12.37 -7.37
C ASP A 94 13.35 -11.55 -8.47
N LYS A 95 14.62 -11.35 -8.31
CA LYS A 95 15.44 -10.42 -9.09
C LYS A 95 15.32 -10.63 -10.63
N ASN A 96 14.62 -11.66 -11.05
CA ASN A 96 14.46 -12.08 -12.44
C ASN A 96 13.03 -11.91 -12.98
N GLY A 97 12.03 -11.61 -12.16
CA GLY A 97 10.62 -11.54 -12.57
C GLY A 97 10.09 -12.87 -13.13
N LEU A 98 10.69 -13.99 -12.70
CA LEU A 98 10.47 -15.32 -13.27
C LEU A 98 9.64 -16.19 -12.39
N GLY A 99 8.95 -15.78 -11.41
CA GLY A 99 8.13 -16.65 -10.59
C GLY A 99 8.88 -17.92 -10.09
N TYR A 100 8.21 -18.70 -9.31
CA TYR A 100 8.71 -19.95 -8.77
C TYR A 100 7.92 -21.10 -9.39
N GLU A 101 8.63 -22.11 -9.93
CA GLU A 101 8.02 -23.31 -10.57
C GLU A 101 6.98 -22.97 -11.68
N GLY A 102 7.21 -21.89 -12.43
CA GLY A 102 6.31 -21.47 -13.51
C GLY A 102 5.11 -20.64 -13.08
N TYR A 103 5.05 -20.22 -11.82
CA TYR A 103 4.01 -19.35 -11.29
C TYR A 103 4.59 -18.01 -10.85
N TYR A 104 3.81 -16.94 -11.00
CA TYR A 104 4.22 -15.56 -10.74
C TYR A 104 3.52 -14.99 -9.51
N ASN A 105 4.27 -14.29 -8.65
CA ASN A 105 3.70 -13.61 -7.49
C ASN A 105 4.46 -12.29 -7.24
N PHE A 106 4.14 -11.25 -8.00
CA PHE A 106 4.83 -9.97 -7.95
C PHE A 106 4.51 -9.13 -6.70
N PHE A 107 3.58 -9.54 -5.89
CA PHE A 107 3.09 -8.80 -4.73
C PHE A 107 3.22 -9.56 -3.42
N ASP A 108 3.93 -10.69 -3.43
CA ASP A 108 4.14 -11.57 -2.29
C ASP A 108 2.84 -11.96 -1.54
N ILE A 109 1.71 -12.04 -2.27
CA ILE A 109 0.42 -12.41 -1.69
C ILE A 109 0.50 -13.87 -1.24
N GLY A 110 0.12 -14.12 0.02
CA GLY A 110 0.22 -15.46 0.62
C GLY A 110 1.66 -15.90 0.94
N ALA A 111 2.66 -15.03 0.76
CA ALA A 111 4.05 -15.31 1.07
C ALA A 111 4.35 -15.08 2.56
N PHE A 112 4.13 -16.09 3.39
CA PHE A 112 4.46 -16.08 4.82
C PHE A 112 5.27 -17.30 5.20
N LYS A 113 6.09 -17.19 6.23
CA LYS A 113 6.81 -18.34 6.79
C LYS A 113 5.87 -19.12 7.71
N GLY A 114 5.53 -20.35 7.35
CA GLY A 114 4.63 -21.18 8.14
C GLY A 114 4.30 -22.50 7.44
N ASN A 115 3.55 -23.37 8.10
CA ASN A 115 3.14 -24.67 7.58
C ASN A 115 4.31 -25.57 7.10
N GLY A 116 5.49 -25.39 7.71
CA GLY A 116 6.70 -26.10 7.31
C GLY A 116 7.41 -25.53 6.08
N ASN A 117 6.89 -24.44 5.48
CA ASN A 117 7.39 -23.85 4.25
C ASN A 117 8.06 -22.48 4.49
N SER A 118 8.93 -22.09 3.55
CA SER A 118 9.42 -20.72 3.45
C SER A 118 8.33 -19.79 2.86
N ALA A 119 8.50 -18.48 3.01
CA ALA A 119 7.60 -17.50 2.41
C ALA A 119 7.52 -17.65 0.87
N VAL A 120 8.64 -17.90 0.22
CA VAL A 120 8.70 -18.11 -1.25
C VAL A 120 7.85 -19.33 -1.66
N VAL A 121 7.97 -20.43 -0.93
CA VAL A 121 7.18 -21.65 -1.22
C VAL A 121 5.69 -21.41 -1.01
N ASN A 122 5.29 -20.80 0.10
CA ASN A 122 3.87 -20.49 0.35
C ASN A 122 3.32 -19.51 -0.69
N GLY A 123 4.08 -18.48 -1.07
CA GLY A 123 3.70 -17.56 -2.14
C GLY A 123 3.52 -18.24 -3.49
N ALA A 124 4.35 -19.25 -3.80
CA ALA A 124 4.24 -20.05 -5.02
C ALA A 124 3.01 -20.98 -4.99
N ILE A 125 2.73 -21.61 -3.85
CA ILE A 125 1.52 -22.42 -3.66
C ILE A 125 0.29 -21.56 -3.89
N TYR A 126 0.24 -20.35 -3.29
CA TYR A 126 -0.85 -19.41 -3.48
C TYR A 126 -1.03 -19.05 -4.96
N ALA A 127 0.06 -18.72 -5.65
CA ALA A 127 0.02 -18.38 -7.08
C ALA A 127 -0.48 -19.55 -7.94
N LYS A 128 -0.06 -20.77 -7.62
CA LYS A 128 -0.51 -21.99 -8.29
C LYS A 128 -2.00 -22.24 -8.10
N GLU A 129 -2.50 -22.13 -6.86
CA GLU A 129 -3.92 -22.30 -6.53
C GLU A 129 -4.81 -21.27 -7.23
N HIS A 130 -4.27 -20.07 -7.52
CA HIS A 130 -4.96 -18.99 -8.23
C HIS A 130 -4.71 -18.99 -9.75
N GLY A 131 -3.95 -19.99 -10.26
CA GLY A 131 -3.68 -20.13 -11.69
C GLY A 131 -2.81 -19.00 -12.28
N TRP A 132 -1.91 -18.43 -11.49
CA TRP A 132 -1.03 -17.33 -11.92
C TRP A 132 0.20 -17.86 -12.68
N ASP A 133 -0.07 -18.58 -13.77
CA ASP A 133 0.94 -19.21 -14.65
C ASP A 133 1.50 -18.25 -15.71
N THR A 134 1.01 -17.02 -15.76
CA THR A 134 1.55 -15.94 -16.59
C THR A 134 1.66 -14.65 -15.79
N PRO A 135 2.60 -13.74 -16.18
CA PRO A 135 2.71 -12.41 -15.57
C PRO A 135 1.39 -11.67 -15.52
N TYR A 136 0.64 -11.67 -16.62
CA TYR A 136 -0.65 -11.00 -16.69
C TYR A 136 -1.68 -11.58 -15.72
N LYS A 137 -1.79 -12.92 -15.60
CA LYS A 137 -2.72 -13.55 -14.65
C LYS A 137 -2.37 -13.19 -13.20
N CYS A 138 -1.09 -13.13 -12.86
CA CYS A 138 -0.65 -12.65 -11.56
C CYS A 138 -1.08 -11.19 -11.34
N LEU A 139 -0.81 -10.32 -12.31
CA LEU A 139 -1.12 -8.89 -12.22
C LEU A 139 -2.61 -8.65 -12.06
N ILE A 140 -3.44 -9.23 -12.92
CA ILE A 140 -4.90 -9.02 -12.85
C ILE A 140 -5.52 -9.65 -11.59
N GLY A 141 -5.05 -10.82 -11.17
CA GLY A 141 -5.51 -11.47 -9.94
C GLY A 141 -5.20 -10.65 -8.71
N SER A 142 -3.96 -10.15 -8.60
CA SER A 142 -3.53 -9.29 -7.50
C SER A 142 -4.24 -7.94 -7.51
N ALA A 143 -4.35 -7.30 -8.67
CA ALA A 143 -5.03 -6.02 -8.83
C ALA A 143 -6.52 -6.10 -8.49
N ASN A 144 -7.20 -7.18 -8.90
CA ASN A 144 -8.59 -7.44 -8.53
C ASN A 144 -8.76 -7.63 -7.03
N SER A 145 -7.82 -8.31 -6.37
CA SER A 145 -7.83 -8.47 -4.91
C SER A 145 -7.70 -7.11 -4.21
N ILE A 146 -6.72 -6.29 -4.60
CA ILE A 146 -6.52 -4.94 -4.05
C ILE A 146 -7.76 -4.07 -4.32
N GLY A 147 -8.27 -4.07 -5.54
CA GLY A 147 -9.46 -3.32 -5.94
C GLY A 147 -10.68 -3.70 -5.11
N LYS A 148 -10.98 -4.98 -5.01
CA LYS A 148 -12.13 -5.51 -4.28
C LYS A 148 -12.05 -5.27 -2.77
N TYR A 149 -10.88 -5.49 -2.19
CA TYR A 149 -10.75 -5.43 -0.72
C TYR A 149 -10.64 -4.00 -0.19
N TYR A 150 -10.10 -3.06 -0.98
CA TYR A 150 -9.84 -1.70 -0.50
C TYR A 150 -10.48 -0.62 -1.37
N ILE A 151 -10.09 -0.50 -2.63
CA ILE A 151 -10.44 0.64 -3.50
C ILE A 151 -11.95 0.73 -3.72
N GLN A 152 -12.60 -0.38 -4.10
CA GLN A 152 -14.05 -0.43 -4.33
C GLN A 152 -14.88 -0.24 -3.05
N ARG A 153 -14.25 -0.35 -1.90
CA ARG A 153 -14.86 -0.05 -0.58
C ARG A 153 -14.70 1.43 -0.18
N GLY A 154 -14.04 2.23 -1.03
CA GLY A 154 -13.76 3.63 -0.76
C GLY A 154 -12.52 3.86 0.10
N GLN A 155 -11.68 2.85 0.23
CA GLN A 155 -10.34 2.95 0.79
C GLN A 155 -9.34 3.11 -0.37
N ASP A 156 -9.55 4.15 -1.16
CA ASP A 156 -8.89 4.44 -2.43
C ASP A 156 -7.63 5.31 -2.30
N THR A 157 -7.13 5.46 -1.08
CA THR A 157 -5.80 6.00 -0.77
C THR A 157 -5.11 5.12 0.28
N VAL A 158 -3.80 5.16 0.36
CA VAL A 158 -3.06 4.45 1.42
C VAL A 158 -3.49 4.94 2.81
N TYR A 159 -3.79 6.23 2.92
CA TYR A 159 -4.33 6.82 4.14
C TYR A 159 -5.68 6.19 4.54
N TYR A 160 -6.62 6.06 3.59
CA TYR A 160 -7.92 5.43 3.86
C TYR A 160 -7.79 3.93 4.12
N GLN A 161 -6.84 3.25 3.50
CA GLN A 161 -6.54 1.85 3.83
C GLN A 161 -6.04 1.70 5.27
N LYS A 162 -5.24 2.65 5.75
CA LYS A 162 -4.73 2.64 7.12
C LYS A 162 -5.80 2.99 8.15
N PHE A 163 -6.54 4.07 7.94
CA PHE A 163 -7.40 4.63 8.99
C PHE A 163 -8.89 4.34 8.79
N ASN A 164 -9.32 4.03 7.57
CA ASN A 164 -10.72 3.78 7.20
C ASN A 164 -11.70 4.79 7.81
N VAL A 165 -11.53 6.05 7.49
CA VAL A 165 -12.39 7.15 7.96
C VAL A 165 -13.55 7.46 7.00
N THR A 166 -13.76 6.64 5.97
CA THR A 166 -14.78 6.87 4.94
C THR A 166 -16.13 6.23 5.23
N ASN A 167 -16.20 5.29 6.14
CA ASN A 167 -17.43 4.58 6.56
C ASN A 167 -18.25 3.99 5.39
N LYS A 168 -17.62 3.56 4.30
CA LYS A 168 -18.39 3.16 3.12
C LYS A 168 -18.96 1.74 3.19
N GLN A 169 -18.28 0.76 3.77
CA GLN A 169 -18.79 -0.63 3.83
C GLN A 169 -18.49 -1.37 5.12
N SER A 170 -17.44 -1.03 5.83
CA SER A 170 -16.96 -1.78 7.00
C SER A 170 -17.07 -1.02 8.31
N GLY A 171 -17.71 0.16 8.29
CA GLY A 171 -17.76 1.07 9.43
C GLY A 171 -16.43 1.84 9.62
N LEU A 172 -16.50 2.94 10.36
CA LEU A 172 -15.32 3.74 10.67
C LEU A 172 -14.28 2.91 11.43
N TYR A 173 -13.01 3.09 11.07
CA TYR A 173 -11.84 2.46 11.69
C TYR A 173 -11.78 0.94 11.63
N GLY A 174 -12.75 0.29 11.02
CA GLY A 174 -12.71 -1.13 10.69
C GLY A 174 -11.92 -1.38 9.40
N HIS A 175 -11.57 -2.63 9.12
CA HIS A 175 -10.91 -3.05 7.88
C HIS A 175 -9.63 -2.25 7.54
N GLN A 176 -8.75 -2.10 8.53
CA GLN A 176 -7.47 -1.43 8.36
C GLN A 176 -6.43 -2.38 7.73
N TYR A 177 -5.66 -1.85 6.79
CA TYR A 177 -4.68 -2.65 6.03
C TYR A 177 -3.45 -3.02 6.85
N MET A 178 -2.92 -2.10 7.64
CA MET A 178 -1.63 -2.30 8.30
C MET A 178 -1.70 -1.99 9.80
N THR A 179 -0.94 -2.75 10.60
CA THR A 179 -0.90 -2.58 12.06
C THR A 179 -0.13 -1.32 12.46
N TYR A 180 0.97 -1.02 11.77
CA TYR A 180 1.85 0.09 12.11
C TYR A 180 1.16 1.45 11.93
N VAL A 181 1.12 2.27 12.99
CA VAL A 181 0.38 3.54 13.00
C VAL A 181 0.88 4.55 11.96
N ALA A 182 2.19 4.59 11.71
CA ALA A 182 2.80 5.47 10.70
C ALA A 182 2.81 4.85 9.29
N GLY A 183 2.15 3.71 9.09
CA GLY A 183 2.24 2.94 7.86
C GLY A 183 1.84 3.72 6.62
N ALA A 184 0.76 4.50 6.66
CA ALA A 184 0.33 5.30 5.52
C ALA A 184 1.40 6.33 5.10
N LYS A 185 1.97 7.04 6.07
CA LYS A 185 3.08 7.98 5.81
C LYS A 185 4.29 7.28 5.20
N GLN A 186 4.65 6.09 5.72
CA GLN A 186 5.81 5.35 5.19
C GLN A 186 5.58 4.85 3.78
N GLU A 187 4.42 4.28 3.50
CA GLU A 187 4.02 3.85 2.15
C GLU A 187 4.03 5.05 1.18
N GLY A 188 3.44 6.18 1.58
CA GLY A 188 3.48 7.41 0.79
C GLY A 188 4.90 7.89 0.50
N ALA A 189 5.78 7.88 1.49
CA ALA A 189 7.18 8.27 1.31
C ALA A 189 7.97 7.28 0.43
N LEU A 190 7.66 5.98 0.49
CA LEU A 190 8.22 4.98 -0.43
C LEU A 190 7.76 5.25 -1.86
N ARG A 191 6.48 5.55 -2.02
CA ARG A 191 5.86 5.92 -3.28
C ARG A 191 6.56 7.13 -3.90
N TYR A 192 6.70 8.23 -3.16
CA TYR A 192 7.43 9.42 -3.60
C TYR A 192 8.85 9.09 -4.09
N ARG A 193 9.61 8.26 -3.37
CA ARG A 193 10.96 7.86 -3.76
C ARG A 193 11.01 7.04 -5.05
N ARG A 194 9.92 6.37 -5.41
CA ARG A 194 9.78 5.62 -6.67
C ARG A 194 9.26 6.49 -7.80
N THR A 195 8.83 7.72 -7.50
CA THR A 195 8.35 8.67 -8.50
C THR A 195 9.51 9.13 -9.36
N SER A 196 9.39 8.92 -10.65
CA SER A 196 10.35 9.41 -11.66
C SER A 196 9.90 10.76 -12.23
N SER A 197 10.81 11.44 -12.94
CA SER A 197 10.45 12.65 -13.68
C SER A 197 9.32 12.42 -14.69
N ALA A 198 9.24 11.23 -15.28
CA ALA A 198 8.15 10.85 -16.19
C ALA A 198 6.80 10.73 -15.45
N GLN A 199 6.81 10.24 -14.21
CA GLN A 199 5.63 10.20 -13.35
C GLN A 199 5.14 11.59 -12.96
N LEU A 200 6.07 12.47 -12.57
CA LEU A 200 5.75 13.85 -12.20
C LEU A 200 5.22 14.68 -13.39
N ALA A 201 5.45 14.24 -14.62
CA ALA A 201 4.86 14.86 -15.82
C ALA A 201 3.38 14.49 -16.00
N CYS A 202 2.86 13.52 -15.26
CA CYS A 202 1.44 13.13 -15.31
C CYS A 202 0.65 13.83 -14.22
N ALA A 203 -0.62 14.11 -14.51
CA ALA A 203 -1.55 14.59 -13.49
C ALA A 203 -1.78 13.50 -12.44
N LEU A 204 -1.51 13.83 -11.17
CA LEU A 204 -1.82 12.97 -10.02
C LEU A 204 -2.97 13.60 -9.24
N THR A 205 -3.94 12.78 -8.84
CA THR A 205 -5.04 13.18 -7.98
C THR A 205 -4.73 12.79 -6.53
N PHE A 206 -4.97 13.71 -5.59
CA PHE A 206 -4.84 13.48 -4.17
C PHE A 206 -6.18 13.69 -3.47
N ILE A 207 -6.63 12.70 -2.70
CA ILE A 207 -7.89 12.73 -1.94
C ILE A 207 -7.55 12.97 -0.48
N ILE A 208 -7.66 14.22 -0.04
CA ILE A 208 -7.30 14.64 1.31
C ILE A 208 -8.56 14.73 2.16
N PRO A 209 -8.66 14.00 3.30
CA PRO A 209 -9.81 14.09 4.18
C PRO A 209 -9.89 15.46 4.84
N VAL A 210 -11.10 15.99 4.94
CA VAL A 210 -11.43 17.20 5.70
C VAL A 210 -12.31 16.82 6.88
N TYR A 211 -11.80 17.05 8.08
CA TYR A 211 -12.53 16.76 9.32
C TYR A 211 -13.27 18.01 9.81
N THR A 212 -14.55 17.87 10.12
CA THR A 212 -15.40 19.01 10.55
C THR A 212 -15.07 19.52 11.95
N SER A 213 -14.43 18.71 12.77
CA SER A 213 -14.10 19.03 14.18
C SER A 213 -12.63 18.68 14.47
N ILE A 214 -11.72 19.22 13.66
CA ILE A 214 -10.30 19.07 13.89
C ILE A 214 -9.80 20.16 14.85
N PRO A 215 -8.92 19.86 15.83
CA PRO A 215 -8.31 20.89 16.67
C PRO A 215 -7.61 21.97 15.85
N GLU A 216 -7.64 23.23 16.27
CA GLU A 216 -6.94 24.32 15.58
C GLU A 216 -5.43 24.08 15.53
N SER A 217 -4.85 23.63 16.63
CA SER A 217 -3.43 23.30 16.69
C SER A 217 -3.15 21.95 16.04
N ILE A 218 -2.13 21.91 15.20
CA ILE A 218 -1.60 20.64 14.64
C ILE A 218 -0.92 19.88 15.78
N PRO A 219 -1.21 18.58 15.98
CA PRO A 219 -0.50 17.78 16.97
C PRO A 219 1.00 17.79 16.72
N SER A 220 1.80 17.91 17.77
CA SER A 220 3.25 17.77 17.67
C SER A 220 3.66 16.33 17.41
N GLU A 221 4.79 16.14 16.74
CA GLU A 221 5.35 14.80 16.55
C GLU A 221 5.61 14.17 17.93
N PRO A 222 5.09 12.95 18.18
CA PRO A 222 5.30 12.27 19.44
C PRO A 222 6.80 12.01 19.65
N SER A 223 7.36 12.42 20.80
CA SER A 223 8.75 12.15 21.12
C SER A 223 8.98 10.64 21.31
N ARG A 224 10.10 10.13 20.81
CA ARG A 224 10.50 8.73 21.06
C ARG A 224 10.97 8.49 22.50
N THR A 225 11.22 9.53 23.23
CA THR A 225 11.56 9.47 24.64
C THR A 225 10.26 9.37 25.44
N GLY A 226 9.85 8.12 25.70
CA GLY A 226 8.91 7.88 26.79
C GLY A 226 9.54 8.35 28.10
N ASN A 227 9.14 9.49 28.57
CA ASN A 227 9.17 9.86 29.96
C ASN A 227 7.76 9.67 30.52
#